data_1dc2902947a0af391f56d08232e13444
#
_entry.id   1dc2902947a0af391f56d08232e13444
#
_cell.length_a   1.000
_cell.length_b   1.000
_cell.length_c   1.000
_cell.angle_alpha   90.00
_cell.angle_beta   90.00
_cell.angle_gamma   90.00
#
_symmetry.space_group_name_H-M   'P 1'
#
loop_
_entity.id
_entity.type
_entity.pdbx_description
1 polymer ?
#
loop_
_entity_poly.entity_id
_entity_poly.type
_entity_poly.pdbx_seq_one_letter_code
_entity_poly.pdbx_strand_id
1 'polypeptide(L)'
;MVLAIARPKLEGNVAVADDRRIGFAEFGAPWGRAVFWLHGTPGARRQIPTEARVYAEQHNIRLIGVDRPGIGSSTPHRYENIAAFADDVRTIADTLGIDKMAVVGLSGGGPYALACAAGLPDRVVDAGVLGGVAPTKGPDAIRGGAMNLGSRVAPLLKFGGGPLRVGASLLIQAARPVASPALDLYGLLSPQADRHLLARPEFKAMFLDDLLNGSRKQLAAPFNDVMLFARDWGFRLDEVKVPVRWWHGDHDHIIPFAHGEHVVSRLPDAELFHLPEESHLAGLGRGEEILSTLMKIWDQQA
;
A
#
# COMPACT_ATOMS: atom_id res chain seq x y z
N MET A 1 -11.77 -11.81 24.38
CA MET A 1 -10.47 -12.40 24.02
C MET A 1 -9.89 -11.51 22.92
N VAL A 2 -8.91 -10.67 23.24
CA VAL A 2 -8.24 -9.82 22.24
C VAL A 2 -7.47 -10.77 21.34
N LEU A 3 -7.90 -10.91 20.06
CA LEU A 3 -7.14 -11.63 19.06
C LEU A 3 -5.82 -10.86 18.89
N ALA A 4 -4.73 -11.41 19.39
CA ALA A 4 -3.41 -10.84 19.13
C ALA A 4 -3.19 -10.86 17.61
N ILE A 5 -2.81 -9.73 17.03
CA ILE A 5 -2.41 -9.69 15.62
C ILE A 5 -1.30 -10.70 15.45
N ALA A 6 -1.44 -11.60 14.48
CA ALA A 6 -0.40 -12.60 14.20
C ALA A 6 0.91 -11.87 13.90
N ARG A 7 1.94 -12.18 14.69
CA ARG A 7 3.27 -11.58 14.52
C ARG A 7 3.88 -12.07 13.20
N PRO A 8 4.73 -11.26 12.57
CA PRO A 8 5.50 -11.75 11.42
C PRO A 8 6.34 -12.96 11.81
N LYS A 9 6.45 -13.94 10.89
CA LYS A 9 7.33 -15.10 11.05
C LYS A 9 8.79 -14.73 10.87
N LEU A 10 9.04 -13.74 10.02
CA LEU A 10 10.37 -13.18 9.77
C LEU A 10 10.24 -11.67 9.58
N GLU A 11 11.19 -10.93 10.14
CA GLU A 11 11.38 -9.51 9.84
C GLU A 11 12.86 -9.23 9.67
N GLY A 12 13.18 -8.36 8.73
CA GLY A 12 14.56 -8.00 8.46
C GLY A 12 14.69 -6.80 7.54
N ASN A 13 15.89 -6.65 7.04
CA ASN A 13 16.22 -5.64 6.05
C ASN A 13 17.03 -6.30 4.93
N VAL A 14 16.71 -5.96 3.69
CA VAL A 14 17.49 -6.33 2.50
C VAL A 14 18.32 -5.14 2.08
N ALA A 15 19.60 -5.38 1.80
CA ALA A 15 20.46 -4.39 1.16
C ALA A 15 20.05 -4.23 -0.32
N VAL A 16 19.83 -3.00 -0.74
CA VAL A 16 19.50 -2.62 -2.11
C VAL A 16 20.56 -1.65 -2.64
N ALA A 17 20.42 -1.16 -3.87
CA ALA A 17 21.37 -0.24 -4.45
C ALA A 17 21.67 0.99 -3.56
N ASP A 18 22.83 1.62 -3.76
CA ASP A 18 23.29 2.84 -3.08
C ASP A 18 23.43 2.68 -1.55
N ASP A 19 23.89 1.53 -1.08
CA ASP A 19 24.06 1.20 0.34
C ASP A 19 22.77 1.39 1.19
N ARG A 20 21.62 1.38 0.52
CA ARG A 20 20.31 1.47 1.17
C ARG A 20 19.87 0.12 1.70
N ARG A 21 18.94 0.16 2.63
CA ARG A 21 18.26 -1.02 3.19
C ARG A 21 16.77 -0.81 3.12
N ILE A 22 16.05 -1.86 2.75
CA ILE A 22 14.59 -1.89 2.73
C ILE A 22 14.11 -2.92 3.75
N GLY A 23 13.24 -2.47 4.66
CA GLY A 23 12.64 -3.31 5.69
C GLY A 23 11.50 -4.14 5.13
N PHE A 24 11.39 -5.39 5.59
CA PHE A 24 10.28 -6.28 5.23
C PHE A 24 9.77 -7.06 6.45
N ALA A 25 8.56 -7.59 6.32
CA ALA A 25 7.96 -8.51 7.27
C ALA A 25 7.24 -9.63 6.50
N GLU A 26 7.39 -10.86 6.97
CA GLU A 26 6.86 -12.06 6.32
C GLU A 26 5.79 -12.71 7.18
N PHE A 27 4.68 -13.10 6.55
CA PHE A 27 3.54 -13.78 7.16
C PHE A 27 3.09 -14.94 6.27
N GLY A 28 2.19 -15.77 6.78
CA GLY A 28 1.68 -16.92 6.04
C GLY A 28 2.71 -18.06 5.93
N ALA A 29 2.62 -18.84 4.85
CA ALA A 29 3.46 -20.01 4.63
C ALA A 29 4.82 -19.65 4.02
N PRO A 30 5.97 -19.89 4.67
CA PRO A 30 7.29 -19.42 4.21
C PRO A 30 7.71 -19.92 2.81
N TRP A 31 7.16 -21.04 2.37
CA TRP A 31 7.45 -21.68 1.08
C TRP A 31 6.29 -21.60 0.10
N GLY A 32 5.27 -20.81 0.43
CA GLY A 32 4.10 -20.61 -0.40
C GLY A 32 4.34 -19.68 -1.59
N ARG A 33 3.31 -19.51 -2.42
CA ARG A 33 3.30 -18.51 -3.49
C ARG A 33 3.47 -17.11 -2.91
N ALA A 34 4.42 -16.36 -3.43
CA ALA A 34 4.78 -15.06 -2.86
C ALA A 34 3.79 -13.97 -3.29
N VAL A 35 3.31 -13.20 -2.32
CA VAL A 35 2.50 -12.00 -2.54
C VAL A 35 3.16 -10.83 -1.80
N PHE A 36 3.63 -9.83 -2.55
CA PHE A 36 4.12 -8.58 -1.98
C PHE A 36 2.95 -7.66 -1.67
N TRP A 37 2.84 -7.25 -0.41
CA TRP A 37 1.79 -6.35 0.05
C TRP A 37 2.37 -4.97 0.35
N LEU A 38 2.00 -3.99 -0.48
CA LEU A 38 2.51 -2.63 -0.43
C LEU A 38 1.52 -1.73 0.30
N HIS A 39 1.95 -1.23 1.44
CA HIS A 39 1.13 -0.44 2.37
C HIS A 39 0.61 0.88 1.77
N GLY A 40 -0.45 1.44 2.37
CA GLY A 40 -1.00 2.75 2.05
C GLY A 40 -0.08 3.92 2.42
N THR A 41 -0.59 5.12 2.26
CA THR A 41 0.11 6.35 2.68
C THR A 41 -0.81 7.17 3.60
N PRO A 42 -0.50 7.25 4.91
CA PRO A 42 0.62 6.61 5.61
C PRO A 42 0.46 5.11 5.81
N GLY A 43 1.56 4.39 6.04
CA GLY A 43 1.56 2.97 6.32
C GLY A 43 2.97 2.40 6.52
N ALA A 44 3.08 1.11 6.84
CA ALA A 44 4.32 0.37 6.99
C ALA A 44 4.14 -1.12 6.64
N ARG A 45 5.22 -1.90 6.67
CA ARG A 45 5.28 -3.31 6.24
C ARG A 45 4.31 -4.27 6.92
N ARG A 46 3.70 -3.88 8.05
CA ARG A 46 2.74 -4.71 8.77
C ARG A 46 1.27 -4.36 8.49
N GLN A 47 1.00 -3.44 7.56
CA GLN A 47 -0.35 -3.05 7.15
C GLN A 47 -1.00 -4.13 6.26
N ILE A 48 -1.07 -5.33 6.80
CA ILE A 48 -1.72 -6.49 6.17
C ILE A 48 -2.86 -6.93 7.08
N PRO A 49 -4.10 -7.00 6.59
CA PRO A 49 -5.24 -7.43 7.40
C PRO A 49 -5.05 -8.81 8.02
N THR A 50 -5.51 -8.99 9.25
CA THR A 50 -5.38 -10.28 9.96
C THR A 50 -6.03 -11.42 9.17
N GLU A 51 -7.16 -11.17 8.53
CA GLU A 51 -7.86 -12.14 7.68
C GLU A 51 -6.98 -12.59 6.51
N ALA A 52 -6.32 -11.65 5.84
CA ALA A 52 -5.36 -11.98 4.78
C ALA A 52 -4.20 -12.85 5.30
N ARG A 53 -3.69 -12.56 6.52
CA ARG A 53 -2.61 -13.36 7.13
C ARG A 53 -3.07 -14.77 7.45
N VAL A 54 -4.29 -14.92 8.00
CA VAL A 54 -4.88 -16.25 8.32
C VAL A 54 -5.13 -17.03 7.04
N TYR A 55 -5.74 -16.40 6.04
CA TYR A 55 -5.99 -17.03 4.75
C TYR A 55 -4.68 -17.50 4.08
N ALA A 56 -3.65 -16.66 4.11
CA ALA A 56 -2.34 -16.98 3.56
C ALA A 56 -1.69 -18.20 4.22
N GLU A 57 -1.80 -18.31 5.56
CA GLU A 57 -1.32 -19.49 6.31
C GLU A 57 -2.02 -20.77 5.86
N GLN A 58 -3.34 -20.70 5.65
CA GLN A 58 -4.18 -21.85 5.31
C GLN A 58 -4.04 -22.30 3.84
N HIS A 59 -3.66 -21.37 2.94
CA HIS A 59 -3.66 -21.59 1.49
C HIS A 59 -2.26 -21.58 0.87
N ASN A 60 -1.22 -21.80 1.68
CA ASN A 60 0.17 -21.86 1.22
C ASN A 60 0.60 -20.60 0.45
N ILE A 61 0.30 -19.43 1.01
CA ILE A 61 0.72 -18.13 0.48
C ILE A 61 1.76 -17.51 1.41
N ARG A 62 2.84 -16.99 0.84
CA ARG A 62 3.90 -16.24 1.50
C ARG A 62 3.64 -14.75 1.33
N LEU A 63 3.14 -14.06 2.37
CA LEU A 63 2.89 -12.62 2.33
C LEU A 63 4.12 -11.85 2.75
N ILE A 64 4.55 -10.89 1.95
CA ILE A 64 5.71 -10.04 2.21
C ILE A 64 5.27 -8.58 2.22
N GLY A 65 5.20 -7.98 3.41
CA GLY A 65 5.02 -6.54 3.56
C GLY A 65 6.37 -5.82 3.46
N VAL A 66 6.42 -4.70 2.75
CA VAL A 66 7.65 -3.94 2.49
C VAL A 66 7.50 -2.51 2.98
N ASP A 67 8.48 -2.01 3.74
CA ASP A 67 8.55 -0.60 4.12
C ASP A 67 9.11 0.22 2.94
N ARG A 68 8.38 1.20 2.45
CA ARG A 68 8.94 2.15 1.48
C ARG A 68 10.06 2.99 2.10
N PRO A 69 10.95 3.63 1.31
CA PRO A 69 12.07 4.41 1.82
C PRO A 69 11.68 5.45 2.86
N GLY A 70 12.41 5.45 3.99
CA GLY A 70 12.16 6.34 5.13
C GLY A 70 11.04 5.88 6.07
N ILE A 71 10.35 4.78 5.77
CA ILE A 71 9.36 4.15 6.65
C ILE A 71 10.03 3.06 7.48
N GLY A 72 9.58 2.86 8.71
CA GLY A 72 9.98 1.77 9.59
C GLY A 72 11.50 1.62 9.71
N SER A 73 12.05 0.54 9.15
CA SER A 73 13.49 0.27 9.15
C SER A 73 14.20 0.63 7.85
N SER A 74 13.49 1.07 6.82
CA SER A 74 14.06 1.44 5.52
C SER A 74 14.89 2.72 5.58
N THR A 75 15.98 2.74 4.82
CA THR A 75 16.82 3.92 4.63
C THR A 75 16.02 5.01 3.91
N PRO A 76 16.07 6.27 4.36
CA PRO A 76 15.46 7.37 3.64
C PRO A 76 16.05 7.51 2.23
N HIS A 77 15.19 7.60 1.22
CA HIS A 77 15.55 7.80 -0.17
C HIS A 77 14.44 8.52 -0.91
N ARG A 78 14.78 9.24 -1.97
CA ARG A 78 13.83 9.87 -2.87
C ARG A 78 14.03 9.32 -4.26
N TYR A 79 13.07 8.54 -4.72
CA TYR A 79 13.05 8.10 -6.10
C TYR A 79 12.84 9.29 -7.04
N GLU A 80 13.36 9.19 -8.24
CA GLU A 80 13.06 10.12 -9.32
C GLU A 80 11.57 10.05 -9.71
N ASN A 81 11.07 8.81 -9.83
CA ASN A 81 9.70 8.46 -10.15
C ASN A 81 9.29 7.17 -9.43
N ILE A 82 8.03 6.77 -9.57
CA ILE A 82 7.49 5.58 -8.90
C ILE A 82 8.07 4.29 -9.52
N ALA A 83 8.38 4.27 -10.83
CA ALA A 83 8.92 3.10 -11.51
C ALA A 83 10.21 2.58 -10.87
N ALA A 84 11.06 3.47 -10.35
CA ALA A 84 12.33 3.09 -9.73
C ALA A 84 12.17 2.18 -8.49
N PHE A 85 10.99 2.11 -7.88
CA PHE A 85 10.72 1.18 -6.77
C PHE A 85 10.76 -0.29 -7.19
N ALA A 86 10.47 -0.59 -8.46
CA ALA A 86 10.48 -1.96 -8.96
C ALA A 86 11.85 -2.63 -8.83
N ASP A 87 12.94 -1.88 -8.97
CA ASP A 87 14.30 -2.41 -8.84
C ASP A 87 14.62 -2.83 -7.39
N ASP A 88 14.13 -2.07 -6.41
CA ASP A 88 14.26 -2.45 -5.00
C ASP A 88 13.45 -3.73 -4.71
N VAL A 89 12.23 -3.85 -5.25
CA VAL A 89 11.41 -5.07 -5.11
C VAL A 89 12.06 -6.28 -5.78
N ARG A 90 12.67 -6.10 -6.96
CA ARG A 90 13.46 -7.16 -7.62
C ARG A 90 14.56 -7.66 -6.69
N THR A 91 15.34 -6.74 -6.11
CA THR A 91 16.45 -7.08 -5.20
C THR A 91 15.95 -7.81 -3.95
N ILE A 92 14.80 -7.40 -3.41
CA ILE A 92 14.17 -8.08 -2.27
C ILE A 92 13.75 -9.50 -2.67
N ALA A 93 13.08 -9.65 -3.81
CA ALA A 93 12.64 -10.95 -4.31
C ALA A 93 13.82 -11.89 -4.52
N ASP A 94 14.92 -11.42 -5.15
CA ASP A 94 16.14 -12.19 -5.37
C ASP A 94 16.78 -12.64 -4.05
N THR A 95 16.87 -11.72 -3.07
CA THR A 95 17.44 -12.01 -1.76
C THR A 95 16.62 -13.04 -0.97
N LEU A 96 15.29 -13.02 -1.14
CA LEU A 96 14.36 -13.94 -0.49
C LEU A 96 14.13 -15.25 -1.29
N GLY A 97 14.80 -15.42 -2.43
CA GLY A 97 14.66 -16.59 -3.29
C GLY A 97 13.28 -16.71 -3.95
N ILE A 98 12.66 -15.59 -4.28
CA ILE A 98 11.33 -15.52 -4.90
C ILE A 98 11.50 -15.28 -6.40
N ASP A 99 11.11 -16.23 -7.22
CA ASP A 99 11.15 -16.12 -8.68
C ASP A 99 9.90 -15.45 -9.26
N LYS A 100 8.72 -15.88 -8.84
CA LYS A 100 7.43 -15.33 -9.25
C LYS A 100 6.68 -14.79 -8.06
N MET A 101 5.89 -13.73 -8.27
CA MET A 101 5.12 -13.07 -7.22
C MET A 101 3.86 -12.42 -7.76
N ALA A 102 2.82 -12.36 -6.93
CA ALA A 102 1.75 -11.39 -7.07
C ALA A 102 2.10 -10.13 -6.29
N VAL A 103 1.48 -9.00 -6.65
CA VAL A 103 1.66 -7.75 -5.91
C VAL A 103 0.31 -7.16 -5.51
N VAL A 104 0.18 -6.66 -4.29
CA VAL A 104 -1.03 -5.98 -3.80
C VAL A 104 -0.64 -4.58 -3.34
N GLY A 105 -1.37 -3.56 -3.77
CA GLY A 105 -1.16 -2.18 -3.35
C GLY A 105 -2.41 -1.56 -2.73
N LEU A 106 -2.31 -1.12 -1.47
CA LEU A 106 -3.37 -0.40 -0.78
C LEU A 106 -3.22 1.11 -0.98
N SER A 107 -4.26 1.81 -1.47
CA SER A 107 -4.28 3.29 -1.53
C SER A 107 -3.03 3.85 -2.23
N GLY A 108 -2.19 4.61 -1.52
CA GLY A 108 -0.88 5.05 -2.00
C GLY A 108 0.10 3.93 -2.36
N GLY A 109 -0.15 2.67 -2.00
CA GLY A 109 0.59 1.49 -2.47
C GLY A 109 0.23 1.05 -3.89
N GLY A 110 -0.97 1.44 -4.40
CA GLY A 110 -1.44 1.07 -5.73
C GLY A 110 -0.50 1.47 -6.86
N PRO A 111 -0.04 2.73 -6.95
CA PRO A 111 0.96 3.16 -7.93
C PRO A 111 2.24 2.33 -7.90
N TYR A 112 2.70 1.90 -6.73
CA TYR A 112 3.89 1.07 -6.58
C TYR A 112 3.65 -0.39 -7.01
N ALA A 113 2.43 -0.92 -6.78
CA ALA A 113 2.06 -2.23 -7.30
C ALA A 113 2.04 -2.24 -8.83
N LEU A 114 1.47 -1.19 -9.45
CA LEU A 114 1.51 -1.03 -10.90
C LEU A 114 2.93 -0.82 -11.44
N ALA A 115 3.80 -0.10 -10.71
CA ALA A 115 5.21 0.03 -11.07
C ALA A 115 5.94 -1.32 -11.07
N CYS A 116 5.69 -2.18 -10.08
CA CYS A 116 6.23 -3.54 -10.08
C CYS A 116 5.68 -4.36 -11.26
N ALA A 117 4.39 -4.26 -11.54
CA ALA A 117 3.75 -4.96 -12.65
C ALA A 117 4.30 -4.52 -14.03
N ALA A 118 4.58 -3.22 -14.21
CA ALA A 118 5.18 -2.68 -15.44
C ALA A 118 6.68 -3.01 -15.55
N GLY A 119 7.44 -2.83 -14.44
CA GLY A 119 8.89 -2.97 -14.43
C GLY A 119 9.42 -4.40 -14.29
N LEU A 120 8.55 -5.35 -13.87
CA LEU A 120 8.91 -6.75 -13.60
C LEU A 120 7.94 -7.74 -14.26
N PRO A 121 7.59 -7.58 -15.55
CA PRO A 121 6.57 -8.42 -16.19
C PRO A 121 6.92 -9.91 -16.21
N ASP A 122 8.22 -10.24 -16.14
CA ASP A 122 8.70 -11.63 -16.08
C ASP A 122 8.63 -12.24 -14.67
N ARG A 123 8.38 -11.44 -13.63
CA ARG A 123 8.37 -11.85 -12.22
C ARG A 123 7.00 -11.69 -11.58
N VAL A 124 6.27 -10.63 -11.93
CA VAL A 124 4.91 -10.36 -11.45
C VAL A 124 3.91 -11.13 -12.28
N VAL A 125 3.15 -12.00 -11.64
CA VAL A 125 2.11 -12.81 -12.29
C VAL A 125 0.83 -12.00 -12.43
N ASP A 126 0.43 -11.31 -11.38
CA ASP A 126 -0.74 -10.45 -11.34
C ASP A 126 -0.63 -9.34 -10.29
N ALA A 127 -1.54 -8.37 -10.34
CA ALA A 127 -1.57 -7.27 -9.40
C ALA A 127 -2.99 -6.99 -8.87
N GLY A 128 -3.09 -6.79 -7.55
CA GLY A 128 -4.30 -6.30 -6.88
C GLY A 128 -4.14 -4.86 -6.42
N VAL A 129 -5.14 -4.02 -6.60
CA VAL A 129 -5.13 -2.63 -6.11
C VAL A 129 -6.41 -2.34 -5.33
N LEU A 130 -6.25 -1.72 -4.18
CA LEU A 130 -7.31 -1.40 -3.23
C LEU A 130 -7.42 0.12 -3.07
N GLY A 131 -8.42 0.75 -3.67
CA GLY A 131 -8.66 2.19 -3.58
C GLY A 131 -7.43 3.03 -4.00
N GLY A 132 -6.77 2.64 -5.08
CA GLY A 132 -5.50 3.24 -5.49
C GLY A 132 -5.63 4.62 -6.12
N VAL A 133 -4.52 5.38 -6.09
CA VAL A 133 -4.42 6.69 -6.74
C VAL A 133 -4.18 6.50 -8.25
N ALA A 134 -4.79 7.34 -9.08
CA ALA A 134 -4.50 7.45 -10.51
C ALA A 134 -3.35 8.44 -10.79
N PRO A 135 -2.64 8.32 -11.93
CA PRO A 135 -1.67 9.31 -12.36
C PRO A 135 -2.29 10.70 -12.43
N THR A 136 -1.57 11.72 -11.93
CA THR A 136 -2.02 13.12 -11.95
C THR A 136 -1.22 13.97 -12.94
N LYS A 137 -0.15 13.41 -13.50
CA LYS A 137 0.68 13.98 -14.56
C LYS A 137 0.99 12.95 -15.63
N GLY A 138 1.45 13.45 -16.78
CA GLY A 138 1.77 12.61 -17.92
C GLY A 138 0.55 12.28 -18.80
N PRO A 139 0.76 11.42 -19.80
CA PRO A 139 -0.29 11.08 -20.78
C PRO A 139 -1.49 10.32 -20.18
N ASP A 140 -1.26 9.59 -19.09
CA ASP A 140 -2.29 8.82 -18.40
C ASP A 140 -2.96 9.59 -17.25
N ALA A 141 -2.70 10.90 -17.15
CA ALA A 141 -3.25 11.72 -16.06
C ALA A 141 -4.78 11.77 -16.07
N ILE A 142 -5.37 11.57 -14.89
CA ILE A 142 -6.79 11.83 -14.70
C ILE A 142 -7.09 13.33 -14.76
N ARG A 143 -8.16 13.72 -15.46
CA ARG A 143 -8.56 15.12 -15.58
C ARG A 143 -8.86 15.73 -14.20
N GLY A 144 -8.22 16.87 -13.90
CA GLY A 144 -8.39 17.54 -12.60
C GLY A 144 -7.71 16.82 -11.41
N GLY A 145 -7.07 15.65 -11.60
CA GLY A 145 -6.51 14.84 -10.53
C GLY A 145 -5.45 15.55 -9.69
N ALA A 146 -4.54 16.32 -10.32
CA ALA A 146 -3.53 17.09 -9.61
C ALA A 146 -4.15 18.16 -8.69
N MET A 147 -5.22 18.81 -9.12
CA MET A 147 -5.92 19.86 -8.36
C MET A 147 -6.72 19.24 -7.20
N ASN A 148 -7.39 18.11 -7.43
CA ASN A 148 -8.17 17.41 -6.43
C ASN A 148 -7.28 16.75 -5.36
N LEU A 149 -6.20 16.10 -5.75
CA LEU A 149 -5.22 15.55 -4.82
C LEU A 149 -4.48 16.67 -4.08
N GLY A 150 -4.07 17.73 -4.79
CA GLY A 150 -3.40 18.90 -4.24
C GLY A 150 -4.24 19.63 -3.19
N SER A 151 -5.52 19.84 -3.42
CA SER A 151 -6.42 20.52 -2.46
C SER A 151 -6.63 19.70 -1.18
N ARG A 152 -6.68 18.37 -1.27
CA ARG A 152 -6.86 17.46 -0.14
C ARG A 152 -5.59 17.28 0.70
N VAL A 153 -4.40 17.35 0.07
CA VAL A 153 -3.11 17.23 0.77
C VAL A 153 -2.43 18.56 1.04
N ALA A 154 -2.93 19.67 0.49
CA ALA A 154 -2.37 21.01 0.71
C ALA A 154 -2.22 21.40 2.21
N PRO A 155 -3.16 21.05 3.10
CA PRO A 155 -2.94 21.29 4.53
C PRO A 155 -1.71 20.56 5.07
N LEU A 156 -1.49 19.31 4.65
CA LEU A 156 -0.31 18.52 5.02
C LEU A 156 0.98 19.12 4.45
N LEU A 157 0.95 19.58 3.19
CA LEU A 157 2.14 20.15 2.52
C LEU A 157 2.62 21.45 3.19
N LYS A 158 1.73 22.24 3.80
CA LYS A 158 2.10 23.44 4.57
C LYS A 158 2.97 23.14 5.79
N PHE A 159 2.89 21.94 6.33
CA PHE A 159 3.70 21.48 7.47
C PHE A 159 5.03 20.80 7.06
N GLY A 160 5.32 20.68 5.76
CA GLY A 160 6.44 19.91 5.21
C GLY A 160 7.80 20.61 5.14
N GLY A 161 7.96 21.82 5.67
CA GLY A 161 9.20 22.61 5.58
C GLY A 161 10.14 22.46 6.77
N GLY A 162 11.43 22.15 6.53
CA GLY A 162 12.58 22.29 7.42
C GLY A 162 12.39 21.95 8.91
N PRO A 163 12.53 22.92 9.82
CA PRO A 163 12.47 22.67 11.27
C PRO A 163 11.12 22.15 11.78
N LEU A 164 10.03 22.38 11.03
CA LEU A 164 8.71 21.82 11.35
C LEU A 164 8.67 20.28 11.22
N ARG A 165 9.52 19.65 10.39
CA ARG A 165 9.59 18.18 10.27
C ARG A 165 10.07 17.52 11.55
N VAL A 166 11.06 18.10 12.21
CA VAL A 166 11.59 17.59 13.48
C VAL A 166 10.55 17.77 14.58
N GLY A 167 9.93 18.96 14.65
CA GLY A 167 8.86 19.25 15.60
C GLY A 167 7.63 18.33 15.41
N ALA A 168 7.23 18.06 14.17
CA ALA A 168 6.12 17.15 13.88
C ALA A 168 6.44 15.69 14.25
N SER A 169 7.68 15.22 14.07
CA SER A 169 8.09 13.88 14.50
C SER A 169 8.06 13.74 16.03
N LEU A 170 8.49 14.78 16.76
CA LEU A 170 8.40 14.82 18.21
C LEU A 170 6.95 14.88 18.70
N LEU A 171 6.09 15.64 18.01
CA LEU A 171 4.66 15.73 18.31
C LEU A 171 3.94 14.38 18.13
N ILE A 172 4.25 13.62 17.07
CA ILE A 172 3.67 12.27 16.89
C ILE A 172 4.18 11.30 17.94
N GLN A 173 5.45 11.37 18.32
CA GLN A 173 5.96 10.55 19.42
C GLN A 173 5.29 10.92 20.75
N ALA A 174 5.08 12.20 21.01
CA ALA A 174 4.34 12.70 22.18
C ALA A 174 2.84 12.35 22.12
N ALA A 175 2.26 12.24 20.91
CA ALA A 175 0.87 11.88 20.70
C ALA A 175 0.59 10.37 20.78
N ARG A 176 1.59 9.50 20.94
CA ARG A 176 1.41 8.03 21.09
C ARG A 176 0.34 7.64 22.11
N PRO A 177 0.28 8.25 23.30
CA PRO A 177 -0.75 7.91 24.29
C PRO A 177 -2.16 8.21 23.81
N VAL A 178 -2.31 9.19 22.91
CA VAL A 178 -3.61 9.60 22.36
C VAL A 178 -3.90 9.05 20.97
N ALA A 179 -3.02 8.22 20.41
CA ALA A 179 -3.21 7.64 19.09
C ALA A 179 -4.48 6.77 19.00
N SER A 180 -4.76 5.98 20.05
CA SER A 180 -5.98 5.17 20.10
C SER A 180 -7.26 6.03 20.16
N PRO A 181 -7.40 7.02 21.08
CA PRO A 181 -8.51 7.95 21.06
C PRO A 181 -8.65 8.74 19.76
N ALA A 182 -7.53 9.14 19.14
CA ALA A 182 -7.56 9.83 17.85
C ALA A 182 -8.09 8.95 16.72
N LEU A 183 -7.72 7.67 16.70
CA LEU A 183 -8.24 6.70 15.74
C LEU A 183 -9.73 6.42 15.98
N ASP A 184 -10.18 6.38 17.24
CA ASP A 184 -11.59 6.24 17.58
C ASP A 184 -12.41 7.46 17.10
N LEU A 185 -11.88 8.67 17.30
CA LEU A 185 -12.50 9.90 16.81
C LEU A 185 -12.54 9.92 15.27
N TYR A 186 -11.45 9.51 14.60
CA TYR A 186 -11.44 9.37 13.15
C TYR A 186 -12.52 8.37 12.69
N GLY A 187 -12.63 7.21 13.34
CA GLY A 187 -13.67 6.22 13.06
C GLY A 187 -15.07 6.77 13.22
N LEU A 188 -15.32 7.57 14.28
CA LEU A 188 -16.64 8.20 14.52
C LEU A 188 -17.01 9.22 13.42
N LEU A 189 -16.02 9.91 12.84
CA LEU A 189 -16.20 10.91 11.79
C LEU A 189 -16.19 10.31 10.39
N SER A 190 -15.79 9.06 10.25
CA SER A 190 -15.69 8.35 8.96
C SER A 190 -17.09 7.86 8.50
N PRO A 191 -17.25 7.59 7.18
CA PRO A 191 -18.42 6.90 6.65
C PRO A 191 -18.71 5.59 7.39
N GLN A 192 -19.97 5.14 7.33
CA GLN A 192 -20.44 4.00 8.12
C GLN A 192 -19.61 2.73 7.88
N ALA A 193 -19.23 2.46 6.64
CA ALA A 193 -18.42 1.30 6.27
C ALA A 193 -17.04 1.32 6.94
N ASP A 194 -16.28 2.41 6.82
CA ASP A 194 -14.99 2.57 7.48
C ASP A 194 -15.12 2.52 9.00
N ARG A 195 -16.20 3.08 9.56
CA ARG A 195 -16.47 3.04 10.99
C ARG A 195 -16.63 1.62 11.51
N HIS A 196 -17.37 0.78 10.79
CA HIS A 196 -17.55 -0.63 11.16
C HIS A 196 -16.21 -1.40 11.12
N LEU A 197 -15.39 -1.13 10.11
CA LEU A 197 -14.07 -1.75 9.99
C LEU A 197 -13.14 -1.31 11.15
N LEU A 198 -13.05 -0.01 11.42
CA LEU A 198 -12.22 0.55 12.48
C LEU A 198 -12.70 0.20 13.90
N ALA A 199 -13.96 -0.16 14.07
CA ALA A 199 -14.50 -0.66 15.33
C ALA A 199 -14.01 -2.10 15.65
N ARG A 200 -13.51 -2.84 14.67
CA ARG A 200 -12.98 -4.19 14.86
C ARG A 200 -11.61 -4.13 15.54
N PRO A 201 -11.41 -4.81 16.69
CA PRO A 201 -10.18 -4.70 17.48
C PRO A 201 -8.90 -5.04 16.69
N GLU A 202 -8.96 -6.02 15.79
CA GLU A 202 -7.84 -6.46 14.96
C GLU A 202 -7.41 -5.38 13.95
N PHE A 203 -8.35 -4.66 13.33
CA PHE A 203 -8.04 -3.55 12.43
C PHE A 203 -7.48 -2.36 13.18
N LYS A 204 -8.11 -2.01 14.30
CA LYS A 204 -7.61 -0.93 15.16
C LYS A 204 -6.19 -1.22 15.64
N ALA A 205 -5.91 -2.44 16.07
CA ALA A 205 -4.59 -2.83 16.51
C ALA A 205 -3.57 -2.80 15.36
N MET A 206 -3.94 -3.23 14.13
CA MET A 206 -3.12 -3.14 12.94
C MET A 206 -2.76 -1.69 12.61
N PHE A 207 -3.75 -0.79 12.57
CA PHE A 207 -3.51 0.62 12.28
C PHE A 207 -2.64 1.31 13.34
N LEU A 208 -2.84 0.98 14.63
CA LEU A 208 -2.01 1.51 15.71
C LEU A 208 -0.58 1.00 15.63
N ASP A 209 -0.38 -0.31 15.39
CA ASP A 209 0.96 -0.89 15.21
C ASP A 209 1.68 -0.26 14.03
N ASP A 210 0.98 -0.08 12.93
CA ASP A 210 1.49 0.50 11.70
C ASP A 210 1.85 1.98 11.86
N LEU A 211 0.96 2.78 12.45
CA LEU A 211 1.21 4.19 12.74
C LEU A 211 2.42 4.37 13.68
N LEU A 212 2.50 3.55 14.73
CA LEU A 212 3.57 3.63 15.73
C LEU A 212 4.92 3.14 15.19
N ASN A 213 4.93 2.14 14.32
CA ASN A 213 6.15 1.60 13.72
C ASN A 213 6.57 2.36 12.47
N GLY A 214 5.64 2.75 11.61
CA GLY A 214 5.90 3.51 10.39
C GLY A 214 6.45 4.91 10.67
N SER A 215 5.95 5.57 11.72
CA SER A 215 6.36 6.94 12.09
C SER A 215 7.62 7.01 12.96
N ARG A 216 8.26 5.88 13.26
CA ARG A 216 9.40 5.84 14.22
C ARG A 216 10.56 6.74 13.86
N LYS A 217 10.87 6.93 12.57
CA LYS A 217 12.05 7.65 12.11
C LYS A 217 11.73 8.98 11.45
N GLN A 218 10.69 9.08 10.63
CA GLN A 218 10.42 10.30 9.88
C GLN A 218 8.95 10.41 9.43
N LEU A 219 8.36 11.60 9.58
CA LEU A 219 7.12 12.00 8.91
C LEU A 219 7.34 12.43 7.45
N ALA A 220 8.59 12.54 7.01
CA ALA A 220 8.91 12.97 5.65
C ALA A 220 8.52 11.95 4.58
N ALA A 221 8.47 10.65 4.92
CA ALA A 221 8.22 9.61 3.93
C ALA A 221 6.82 9.66 3.31
N PRO A 222 5.71 9.82 4.06
CA PRO A 222 4.39 10.02 3.45
C PRO A 222 4.32 11.25 2.54
N PHE A 223 5.06 12.33 2.84
CA PHE A 223 5.16 13.50 1.96
C PHE A 223 5.91 13.19 0.67
N ASN A 224 6.97 12.36 0.74
CA ASN A 224 7.69 11.94 -0.47
C ASN A 224 6.78 11.14 -1.39
N ASP A 225 5.94 10.24 -0.85
CA ASP A 225 4.94 9.50 -1.62
C ASP A 225 3.98 10.45 -2.34
N VAL A 226 3.38 11.40 -1.62
CA VAL A 226 2.46 12.39 -2.21
C VAL A 226 3.14 13.22 -3.31
N MET A 227 4.40 13.59 -3.11
CA MET A 227 5.18 14.31 -4.13
C MET A 227 5.47 13.45 -5.36
N LEU A 228 5.66 12.14 -5.20
CA LEU A 228 5.82 11.20 -6.31
C LEU A 228 4.50 10.98 -7.06
N PHE A 229 3.37 10.88 -6.36
CA PHE A 229 2.04 10.79 -7.01
C PHE A 229 1.71 12.00 -7.87
N ALA A 230 2.26 13.18 -7.52
CA ALA A 230 2.09 14.43 -8.28
C ALA A 230 3.09 14.61 -9.44
N ARG A 231 3.94 13.62 -9.71
CA ARG A 231 4.90 13.61 -10.83
C ARG A 231 4.49 12.60 -11.89
N ASP A 232 5.24 12.56 -12.99
CA ASP A 232 5.21 11.43 -13.91
C ASP A 232 5.68 10.18 -13.18
N TRP A 233 4.98 9.06 -13.36
CA TRP A 233 5.27 7.82 -12.65
C TRP A 233 6.48 7.06 -13.20
N GLY A 234 6.94 7.43 -14.42
CA GLY A 234 8.07 6.79 -15.10
C GLY A 234 7.68 5.52 -15.87
N PHE A 235 6.39 5.24 -15.99
CA PHE A 235 5.83 4.17 -16.84
C PHE A 235 4.42 4.56 -17.31
N ARG A 236 3.94 3.88 -18.35
CA ARG A 236 2.59 4.05 -18.89
C ARG A 236 1.68 2.92 -18.39
N LEU A 237 0.38 3.24 -18.22
CA LEU A 237 -0.60 2.23 -17.82
C LEU A 237 -0.74 1.12 -18.86
N ASP A 238 -0.58 1.43 -20.14
CA ASP A 238 -0.60 0.45 -21.24
C ASP A 238 0.65 -0.44 -21.31
N GLU A 239 1.70 -0.16 -20.54
CA GLU A 239 2.88 -1.02 -20.38
C GLU A 239 2.67 -2.12 -19.33
N VAL A 240 1.66 -2.02 -18.47
CA VAL A 240 1.30 -3.07 -17.52
C VAL A 240 0.62 -4.20 -18.26
N LYS A 241 1.36 -5.29 -18.51
CA LYS A 241 0.89 -6.43 -19.32
C LYS A 241 0.31 -7.58 -18.51
N VAL A 242 0.53 -7.57 -17.19
CA VAL A 242 -0.03 -8.58 -16.29
C VAL A 242 -1.48 -8.24 -15.91
N PRO A 243 -2.31 -9.24 -15.57
CA PRO A 243 -3.67 -8.99 -15.11
C PRO A 243 -3.71 -8.09 -13.88
N VAL A 244 -4.60 -7.10 -13.86
CA VAL A 244 -4.82 -6.22 -12.72
C VAL A 244 -6.25 -6.35 -12.23
N ARG A 245 -6.42 -6.50 -10.93
CA ARG A 245 -7.72 -6.55 -10.26
C ARG A 245 -7.82 -5.39 -9.29
N TRP A 246 -8.86 -4.55 -9.45
CA TRP A 246 -8.98 -3.29 -8.75
C TRP A 246 -10.27 -3.24 -7.92
N TRP A 247 -10.15 -3.16 -6.60
CA TRP A 247 -11.27 -3.01 -5.67
C TRP A 247 -11.41 -1.55 -5.25
N HIS A 248 -12.60 -0.98 -5.38
CA HIS A 248 -12.82 0.42 -5.04
C HIS A 248 -14.25 0.67 -4.55
N GLY A 249 -14.38 1.36 -3.41
CA GLY A 249 -15.66 1.80 -2.88
C GLY A 249 -16.17 3.06 -3.59
N ASP A 250 -17.46 3.12 -3.91
CA ASP A 250 -18.04 4.28 -4.59
C ASP A 250 -18.27 5.49 -3.65
N HIS A 251 -18.28 5.24 -2.33
CA HIS A 251 -18.28 6.28 -1.30
C HIS A 251 -16.89 6.61 -0.77
N ASP A 252 -15.83 6.29 -1.52
CA ASP A 252 -14.46 6.65 -1.13
C ASP A 252 -14.27 8.17 -1.10
N HIS A 253 -14.17 8.70 0.13
CA HIS A 253 -14.02 10.13 0.40
C HIS A 253 -12.57 10.62 0.36
N ILE A 254 -11.59 9.69 0.28
CA ILE A 254 -10.15 9.98 0.22
C ILE A 254 -9.67 9.95 -1.23
N ILE A 255 -9.84 8.84 -1.91
CA ILE A 255 -9.53 8.66 -3.33
C ILE A 255 -10.84 8.42 -4.09
N PRO A 256 -11.32 9.40 -4.88
CA PRO A 256 -12.59 9.23 -5.59
C PRO A 256 -12.62 7.98 -6.47
N PHE A 257 -13.76 7.30 -6.53
CA PHE A 257 -14.00 6.10 -7.34
C PHE A 257 -13.57 6.26 -8.81
N ALA A 258 -13.74 7.47 -9.36
CA ALA A 258 -13.28 7.83 -10.70
C ALA A 258 -11.79 7.57 -10.97
N HIS A 259 -10.93 7.48 -9.91
CA HIS A 259 -9.54 7.08 -10.07
C HIS A 259 -9.41 5.62 -10.50
N GLY A 260 -10.20 4.73 -9.91
CA GLY A 260 -10.27 3.31 -10.30
C GLY A 260 -10.78 3.13 -11.73
N GLU A 261 -11.92 3.77 -12.07
CA GLU A 261 -12.47 3.74 -13.42
C GLU A 261 -11.47 4.22 -14.47
N HIS A 262 -10.79 5.32 -14.16
CA HIS A 262 -9.79 5.92 -15.04
C HIS A 262 -8.61 4.99 -15.30
N VAL A 263 -8.04 4.39 -14.25
CA VAL A 263 -6.88 3.49 -14.39
C VAL A 263 -7.28 2.22 -15.09
N VAL A 264 -8.35 1.56 -14.66
CA VAL A 264 -8.82 0.30 -15.25
C VAL A 264 -9.15 0.46 -16.73
N SER A 265 -9.72 1.59 -17.15
CA SER A 265 -10.02 1.86 -18.57
C SER A 265 -8.79 1.96 -19.48
N ARG A 266 -7.57 2.07 -18.93
CA ARG A 266 -6.30 2.23 -19.67
C ARG A 266 -5.37 1.03 -19.57
N LEU A 267 -5.63 0.15 -18.64
CA LEU A 267 -4.86 -1.08 -18.47
C LEU A 267 -5.29 -2.11 -19.53
N PRO A 268 -4.36 -2.85 -20.15
CA PRO A 268 -4.69 -3.85 -21.19
C PRO A 268 -5.54 -5.02 -20.68
N ASP A 269 -5.29 -5.49 -19.46
CA ASP A 269 -6.05 -6.56 -18.80
C ASP A 269 -6.37 -6.13 -17.37
N ALA A 270 -7.53 -5.54 -17.16
CA ALA A 270 -7.96 -5.12 -15.84
C ALA A 270 -9.46 -5.31 -15.61
N GLU A 271 -9.81 -5.57 -14.36
CA GLU A 271 -11.19 -5.68 -13.89
C GLU A 271 -11.39 -4.80 -12.65
N LEU A 272 -12.48 -4.02 -12.65
CA LEU A 272 -12.90 -3.17 -11.54
C LEU A 272 -13.97 -3.86 -10.70
N PHE A 273 -13.62 -4.22 -9.48
CA PHE A 273 -14.55 -4.69 -8.46
C PHE A 273 -15.15 -3.48 -7.74
N HIS A 274 -16.31 -3.05 -8.20
CA HIS A 274 -17.09 -1.99 -7.57
C HIS A 274 -17.63 -2.48 -6.23
N LEU A 275 -17.38 -1.72 -5.16
CA LEU A 275 -17.85 -2.00 -3.81
C LEU A 275 -18.93 -0.97 -3.45
N PRO A 276 -20.25 -1.30 -3.64
CA PRO A 276 -21.33 -0.35 -3.41
C PRO A 276 -21.43 0.08 -1.96
N GLU A 277 -21.67 1.38 -1.74
CA GLU A 277 -21.82 2.02 -0.40
C GLU A 277 -20.56 1.89 0.49
N GLU A 278 -19.46 1.34 -0.03
CA GLU A 278 -18.21 1.17 0.70
C GLU A 278 -17.30 2.39 0.54
N SER A 279 -16.45 2.61 1.55
CA SER A 279 -15.53 3.74 1.61
C SER A 279 -14.08 3.30 1.38
N HIS A 280 -13.10 4.16 1.72
CA HIS A 280 -11.68 3.99 1.40
C HIS A 280 -11.05 2.72 1.99
N LEU A 281 -11.45 2.33 3.20
CA LEU A 281 -10.86 1.19 3.89
C LEU A 281 -11.52 -0.15 3.54
N ALA A 282 -12.58 -0.15 2.74
CA ALA A 282 -13.36 -1.34 2.40
C ALA A 282 -12.52 -2.51 1.87
N GLY A 283 -11.56 -2.22 1.00
CA GLY A 283 -10.66 -3.22 0.46
C GLY A 283 -9.86 -3.98 1.53
N LEU A 284 -9.56 -3.36 2.68
CA LEU A 284 -8.87 -4.05 3.77
C LEU A 284 -9.73 -5.14 4.41
N GLY A 285 -11.04 -5.01 4.36
CA GLY A 285 -11.98 -6.05 4.82
C GLY A 285 -12.16 -7.22 3.84
N ARG A 286 -11.51 -7.17 2.67
CA ARG A 286 -11.62 -8.17 1.59
C ARG A 286 -10.37 -9.01 1.39
N GLY A 287 -9.50 -9.10 2.40
CA GLY A 287 -8.19 -9.74 2.28
C GLY A 287 -8.23 -11.19 1.76
N GLU A 288 -9.22 -11.98 2.16
CA GLU A 288 -9.44 -13.34 1.67
C GLU A 288 -9.87 -13.34 0.19
N GLU A 289 -10.88 -12.53 -0.18
CA GLU A 289 -11.36 -12.38 -1.55
C GLU A 289 -10.22 -11.98 -2.49
N ILE A 290 -9.40 -11.01 -2.08
CA ILE A 290 -8.27 -10.51 -2.87
C ILE A 290 -7.27 -11.63 -3.11
N LEU A 291 -6.79 -12.29 -2.05
CA LEU A 291 -5.81 -13.36 -2.18
C LEU A 291 -6.35 -14.54 -2.98
N SER A 292 -7.61 -14.94 -2.76
CA SER A 292 -8.21 -16.03 -3.53
C SER A 292 -8.33 -15.69 -5.02
N THR A 293 -8.66 -14.43 -5.35
CA THR A 293 -8.74 -13.96 -6.74
C THR A 293 -7.37 -14.00 -7.43
N LEU A 294 -6.34 -13.48 -6.77
CA LEU A 294 -4.97 -13.50 -7.31
C LEU A 294 -4.46 -14.95 -7.48
N MET A 295 -4.72 -15.83 -6.52
CA MET A 295 -4.31 -17.23 -6.65
C MET A 295 -5.00 -17.95 -7.80
N LYS A 296 -6.27 -17.65 -8.09
CA LYS A 296 -6.97 -18.20 -9.26
C LYS A 296 -6.35 -17.76 -10.58
N ILE A 297 -5.94 -16.48 -10.68
CA ILE A 297 -5.24 -15.97 -11.87
C ILE A 297 -3.88 -16.65 -12.00
N TRP A 298 -3.16 -16.78 -10.89
CA TRP A 298 -1.86 -17.49 -10.89
C TRP A 298 -2.00 -18.91 -11.41
N ASP A 299 -3.03 -19.67 -10.98
CA ASP A 299 -3.29 -21.03 -11.44
C ASP A 299 -3.59 -21.13 -12.94
N GLN A 300 -4.14 -20.08 -13.54
CA GLN A 300 -4.45 -20.02 -14.98
C GLN A 300 -3.22 -19.73 -15.85
N GLN A 301 -2.13 -19.23 -15.25
CA GLN A 301 -0.88 -18.87 -15.95
C GLN A 301 0.24 -19.88 -15.72
N ALA A 302 0.06 -20.84 -14.81
CA ALA A 302 1.01 -21.90 -14.49
C ALA A 302 0.83 -23.10 -15.44
#